data_8788d019cd768977e9acc58f4cd4d2d5
#
_entry.id   8788d019cd768977e9acc58f4cd4d2d5
#
_cell.length_a   1.000
_cell.length_b   1.000
_cell.length_c   1.000
_cell.angle_alpha   90.00
_cell.angle_beta   90.00
_cell.angle_gamma   90.00
#
_symmetry.space_group_name_H-M   'P 1'
#
loop_
_entity.id
_entity.type
_entity.pdbx_description
1 polymer ?
#
loop_
_entity_poly.entity_id
_entity_poly.type
_entity_poly.pdbx_seq_one_letter_code
_entity_poly.pdbx_strand_id
1 'polypeptide(L)'
;MEKISLSFGKRQILDNINFNVNSGEILGMLGPNGVGKSTLFNLIIGLIKPDFGSIIINGENVLNYPIAERTQKFKIGYVPQYGGYFHELTLLDNLKAVSEVLIQNITDRNTKIDYLISRFELDSILNVQAKFLSGGQKKKLVIAMALMGDPKVLLLDECFAALDVMTIKMLQELIVSLQAEKNISICICDHQARDLLSCVDVAIVLSNCKVVAKGTPSMLINNAEAKTAYFGSSFKIN
;
A
#
# COMPACT_ATOMS: atom_id res chain seq x y z
N MET A 1 -6.18 7.24 11.81
CA MET A 1 -5.08 8.03 12.43
C MET A 1 -5.65 9.27 13.06
N GLU A 2 -5.21 9.59 14.25
CA GLU A 2 -5.73 10.71 15.06
C GLU A 2 -4.58 11.54 15.60
N LYS A 3 -4.52 12.80 15.19
CA LYS A 3 -3.55 13.82 15.64
C LYS A 3 -2.08 13.37 15.55
N ILE A 4 -1.73 12.61 14.51
CA ILE A 4 -0.37 12.10 14.32
C ILE A 4 0.57 13.25 14.00
N SER A 5 1.61 13.39 14.80
CA SER A 5 2.73 14.31 14.57
C SER A 5 4.05 13.57 14.69
N LEU A 6 5.01 13.92 13.82
CA LEU A 6 6.34 13.31 13.79
C LEU A 6 7.38 14.30 13.30
N SER A 7 8.52 14.32 13.96
CA SER A 7 9.70 15.10 13.57
C SER A 7 10.96 14.22 13.52
N PHE A 8 11.85 14.51 12.60
CA PHE A 8 13.21 13.96 12.60
C PHE A 8 14.20 15.07 12.96
N GLY A 9 14.67 15.05 14.20
CA GLY A 9 15.45 16.14 14.78
C GLY A 9 14.64 17.44 14.81
N LYS A 10 15.10 18.47 14.09
CA LYS A 10 14.40 19.77 14.02
C LYS A 10 13.39 19.84 12.85
N ARG A 11 13.35 18.83 11.98
CA ARG A 11 12.50 18.84 10.79
C ARG A 11 11.19 18.14 11.09
N GLN A 12 10.09 18.90 11.06
CA GLN A 12 8.76 18.34 11.10
C GLN A 12 8.42 17.65 9.78
N ILE A 13 7.91 16.42 9.88
CA ILE A 13 7.52 15.58 8.74
C ILE A 13 6.00 15.49 8.65
N LEU A 14 5.33 15.31 9.80
CA LEU A 14 3.88 15.21 9.92
C LEU A 14 3.41 16.14 11.03
N ASP A 15 2.34 16.88 10.79
CA ASP A 15 1.76 17.84 11.73
C ASP A 15 0.25 17.61 11.85
N ASN A 16 -0.19 17.06 12.98
CA ASN A 16 -1.59 16.84 13.31
C ASN A 16 -2.37 16.12 12.20
N ILE A 17 -1.82 15.05 11.66
CA ILE A 17 -2.44 14.24 10.61
C ILE A 17 -3.65 13.52 11.16
N ASN A 18 -4.79 13.71 10.48
CA ASN A 18 -6.06 13.06 10.81
C ASN A 18 -6.68 12.48 9.54
N PHE A 19 -6.93 11.18 9.52
CA PHE A 19 -7.76 10.53 8.51
C PHE A 19 -8.24 9.16 8.99
N ASN A 20 -9.29 8.68 8.37
CA ASN A 20 -9.82 7.34 8.57
C ASN A 20 -9.98 6.63 7.21
N VAL A 21 -9.97 5.31 7.27
CA VAL A 21 -10.28 4.40 6.16
C VAL A 21 -11.40 3.49 6.65
N ASN A 22 -12.47 3.37 5.88
CA ASN A 22 -13.56 2.46 6.20
C ASN A 22 -13.19 1.02 5.82
N SER A 23 -13.88 0.04 6.41
CA SER A 23 -13.68 -1.36 6.01
C SER A 23 -14.03 -1.55 4.54
N GLY A 24 -13.13 -2.19 3.79
CA GLY A 24 -13.31 -2.41 2.36
C GLY A 24 -13.23 -1.16 1.50
N GLU A 25 -12.60 -0.08 1.96
CA GLU A 25 -12.37 1.16 1.21
C GLU A 25 -10.96 1.21 0.63
N ILE A 26 -10.81 1.72 -0.58
CA ILE A 26 -9.52 2.02 -1.19
C ILE A 26 -9.22 3.51 -0.97
N LEU A 27 -8.23 3.80 -0.12
CA LEU A 27 -7.75 5.16 0.15
C LEU A 27 -6.48 5.45 -0.65
N GLY A 28 -6.51 6.51 -1.46
CA GLY A 28 -5.33 7.08 -2.10
C GLY A 28 -4.64 8.14 -1.25
N MET A 29 -3.31 8.19 -1.28
CA MET A 29 -2.50 9.24 -0.66
C MET A 29 -1.65 9.93 -1.70
N LEU A 30 -1.95 11.20 -1.96
CA LEU A 30 -1.28 12.05 -2.93
C LEU A 30 -0.45 13.13 -2.23
N GLY A 31 0.53 13.64 -2.91
CA GLY A 31 1.38 14.74 -2.44
C GLY A 31 2.79 14.68 -3.02
N PRO A 32 3.56 15.75 -2.93
CA PRO A 32 4.94 15.81 -3.44
C PRO A 32 5.85 14.73 -2.85
N ASN A 33 6.95 14.45 -3.54
CA ASN A 33 7.98 13.55 -2.99
C ASN A 33 8.55 14.11 -1.69
N GLY A 34 8.76 13.23 -0.71
CA GLY A 34 9.28 13.61 0.61
C GLY A 34 8.30 14.30 1.55
N VAL A 35 6.97 14.37 1.21
CA VAL A 35 5.95 15.00 2.06
C VAL A 35 5.53 14.14 3.26
N GLY A 36 5.96 12.87 3.32
CA GLY A 36 5.67 11.97 4.44
C GLY A 36 4.72 10.81 4.12
N LYS A 37 4.39 10.52 2.85
CA LYS A 37 3.49 9.41 2.47
C LYS A 37 3.99 8.05 2.98
N SER A 38 5.20 7.64 2.58
CA SER A 38 5.80 6.37 3.06
C SER A 38 6.06 6.38 4.57
N THR A 39 6.28 7.57 5.15
CA THR A 39 6.38 7.73 6.61
C THR A 39 5.09 7.34 7.32
N LEU A 40 3.92 7.67 6.76
CA LEU A 40 2.63 7.25 7.30
C LEU A 40 2.49 5.71 7.28
N PHE A 41 2.93 5.04 6.21
CA PHE A 41 2.94 3.57 6.16
C PHE A 41 3.89 2.97 7.20
N ASN A 42 5.09 3.54 7.35
CA ASN A 42 6.05 3.11 8.35
C ASN A 42 5.51 3.27 9.79
N LEU A 43 4.70 4.29 10.06
CA LEU A 43 3.97 4.45 11.31
C LEU A 43 2.89 3.36 11.49
N ILE A 44 2.10 3.05 10.45
CA ILE A 44 1.04 2.03 10.51
C ILE A 44 1.63 0.65 10.80
N ILE A 45 2.69 0.25 10.08
CA ILE A 45 3.32 -1.06 10.27
C ILE A 45 4.19 -1.13 11.55
N GLY A 46 4.61 0.03 12.10
CA GLY A 46 5.36 0.12 13.35
C GLY A 46 6.87 0.13 13.21
N LEU A 47 7.40 0.45 12.01
CA LEU A 47 8.83 0.67 11.80
C LEU A 47 9.32 1.92 12.53
N ILE A 48 8.46 2.91 12.68
CA ILE A 48 8.71 4.13 13.45
C ILE A 48 7.53 4.42 14.36
N LYS A 49 7.76 5.23 15.41
CA LYS A 49 6.71 5.69 16.32
C LYS A 49 6.48 7.19 16.12
N PRO A 50 5.23 7.66 16.19
CA PRO A 50 4.95 9.08 16.16
C PRO A 50 5.39 9.76 17.47
N ASP A 51 5.65 11.07 17.43
CA ASP A 51 5.88 11.87 18.64
C ASP A 51 4.57 12.05 19.43
N PHE A 52 3.45 12.25 18.70
CA PHE A 52 2.12 12.44 19.26
C PHE A 52 1.04 11.75 18.42
N GLY A 53 -0.12 11.52 19.05
CA GLY A 53 -1.30 10.98 18.41
C GLY A 53 -1.46 9.47 18.57
N SER A 54 -2.44 8.90 17.88
CA SER A 54 -2.78 7.49 17.93
C SER A 54 -3.11 6.90 16.56
N ILE A 55 -2.87 5.61 16.42
CA ILE A 55 -3.26 4.82 15.24
C ILE A 55 -4.19 3.73 15.73
N ILE A 56 -5.46 3.82 15.32
CA ILE A 56 -6.50 2.90 15.73
C ILE A 56 -6.83 1.95 14.56
N ILE A 57 -6.78 0.66 14.80
CA ILE A 57 -7.24 -0.38 13.86
C ILE A 57 -8.25 -1.26 14.60
N ASN A 58 -9.47 -1.39 14.06
CA ASN A 58 -10.56 -2.14 14.68
C ASN A 58 -10.84 -1.74 16.14
N GLY A 59 -10.76 -0.42 16.44
CA GLY A 59 -11.03 0.11 17.78
C GLY A 59 -9.85 0.01 18.76
N GLU A 60 -8.71 -0.56 18.35
CA GLU A 60 -7.55 -0.78 19.22
C GLU A 60 -6.36 0.08 18.79
N ASN A 61 -5.68 0.71 19.76
CA ASN A 61 -4.47 1.50 19.49
C ASN A 61 -3.28 0.57 19.23
N VAL A 62 -2.73 0.62 18.02
CA VAL A 62 -1.67 -0.29 17.57
C VAL A 62 -0.26 0.15 17.97
N LEU A 63 -0.07 1.35 18.51
CA LEU A 63 1.26 1.90 18.80
C LEU A 63 2.04 1.11 19.84
N ASN A 64 1.33 0.35 20.71
CA ASN A 64 1.94 -0.48 21.74
C ASN A 64 2.43 -1.85 21.26
N TYR A 65 2.12 -2.22 20.00
CA TYR A 65 2.47 -3.51 19.45
C TYR A 65 3.76 -3.43 18.62
N PRO A 66 4.71 -4.37 18.81
CA PRO A 66 5.86 -4.54 17.91
C PRO A 66 5.41 -4.90 16.49
N ILE A 67 6.26 -4.67 15.49
CA ILE A 67 5.95 -4.89 14.06
C ILE A 67 5.36 -6.27 13.81
N ALA A 68 6.01 -7.35 14.25
CA ALA A 68 5.58 -8.71 13.99
C ALA A 68 4.20 -9.01 14.58
N GLU A 69 3.98 -8.62 15.83
CA GLU A 69 2.70 -8.79 16.51
C GLU A 69 1.61 -7.91 15.86
N ARG A 70 1.94 -6.67 15.52
CA ARG A 70 1.02 -5.73 14.86
C ARG A 70 0.57 -6.26 13.51
N THR A 71 1.49 -6.69 12.66
CA THR A 71 1.16 -7.18 11.31
C THR A 71 0.35 -8.47 11.36
N GLN A 72 0.67 -9.39 12.28
CA GLN A 72 -0.08 -10.64 12.45
C GLN A 72 -1.47 -10.41 13.06
N LYS A 73 -1.57 -9.67 14.18
CA LYS A 73 -2.82 -9.44 14.90
C LYS A 73 -3.83 -8.65 14.08
N PHE A 74 -3.37 -7.58 13.44
CA PHE A 74 -4.24 -6.70 12.64
C PHE A 74 -4.28 -7.07 11.16
N LYS A 75 -3.64 -8.17 10.76
CA LYS A 75 -3.66 -8.66 9.38
C LYS A 75 -3.25 -7.56 8.38
N ILE A 76 -2.06 -6.97 8.58
CA ILE A 76 -1.54 -5.92 7.71
C ILE A 76 -0.57 -6.53 6.70
N GLY A 77 -0.86 -6.40 5.40
CA GLY A 77 0.06 -6.64 4.30
C GLY A 77 0.73 -5.33 3.88
N TYR A 78 2.01 -5.38 3.54
CA TYR A 78 2.76 -4.21 3.09
C TYR A 78 3.60 -4.51 1.86
N VAL A 79 3.44 -3.68 0.84
CA VAL A 79 4.24 -3.70 -0.40
C VAL A 79 5.09 -2.44 -0.40
N PRO A 80 6.40 -2.54 -0.17
CA PRO A 80 7.30 -1.39 -0.16
C PRO A 80 7.55 -0.85 -1.56
N GLN A 81 8.03 0.39 -1.63
CA GLN A 81 8.43 1.05 -2.87
C GLN A 81 9.51 0.26 -3.61
N TYR A 82 10.53 -0.21 -2.87
CA TYR A 82 11.65 -0.99 -3.39
C TYR A 82 11.82 -2.30 -2.63
N GLY A 83 12.28 -3.34 -3.32
CA GLY A 83 12.57 -4.63 -2.71
C GLY A 83 11.30 -5.39 -2.31
N GLY A 84 11.29 -5.95 -1.10
CA GLY A 84 10.20 -6.77 -0.58
C GLY A 84 10.24 -8.22 -1.07
N TYR A 85 11.33 -8.67 -1.69
CA TYR A 85 11.55 -10.03 -2.16
C TYR A 85 13.02 -10.43 -2.03
N PHE A 86 13.29 -11.72 -2.04
CA PHE A 86 14.64 -12.30 -2.00
C PHE A 86 15.20 -12.40 -3.43
N HIS A 87 16.19 -11.59 -3.74
CA HIS A 87 16.72 -11.41 -5.09
C HIS A 87 17.24 -12.68 -5.75
N GLU A 88 17.93 -13.53 -4.97
CA GLU A 88 18.58 -14.75 -5.44
C GLU A 88 17.66 -15.96 -5.48
N LEU A 89 16.52 -15.90 -4.82
CA LEU A 89 15.52 -16.96 -4.87
C LEU A 89 14.70 -16.88 -6.14
N THR A 90 14.17 -18.02 -6.59
CA THR A 90 13.18 -18.05 -7.66
C THR A 90 11.88 -17.38 -7.22
N LEU A 91 10.99 -17.09 -8.17
CA LEU A 91 9.66 -16.59 -7.84
C LEU A 91 8.93 -17.55 -6.91
N LEU A 92 8.92 -18.84 -7.23
CA LEU A 92 8.28 -19.87 -6.40
C LEU A 92 8.90 -19.96 -5.02
N ASP A 93 10.23 -19.91 -4.91
CA ASP A 93 10.90 -20.00 -3.61
C ASP A 93 10.65 -18.75 -2.74
N ASN A 94 10.48 -17.58 -3.34
CA ASN A 94 10.01 -16.38 -2.64
C ASN A 94 8.63 -16.60 -1.99
N LEU A 95 7.66 -17.15 -2.76
CA LEU A 95 6.32 -17.44 -2.26
C LEU A 95 6.37 -18.51 -1.15
N LYS A 96 7.16 -19.58 -1.34
CA LYS A 96 7.35 -20.63 -0.33
C LYS A 96 7.93 -20.08 0.96
N ALA A 97 9.01 -19.30 0.90
CA ALA A 97 9.67 -18.74 2.08
C ALA A 97 8.70 -17.91 2.96
N VAL A 98 7.86 -17.08 2.34
CA VAL A 98 6.86 -16.29 3.07
C VAL A 98 5.73 -17.17 3.61
N SER A 99 5.27 -18.16 2.83
CA SER A 99 4.20 -19.07 3.26
C SER A 99 4.60 -19.91 4.46
N GLU A 100 5.86 -20.35 4.55
CA GLU A 100 6.39 -21.12 5.68
C GLU A 100 6.34 -20.35 7.01
N VAL A 101 6.54 -19.05 6.94
CA VAL A 101 6.46 -18.17 8.13
C VAL A 101 5.00 -17.93 8.55
N LEU A 102 4.08 -17.78 7.58
CA LEU A 102 2.72 -17.31 7.84
C LEU A 102 1.69 -18.42 7.98
N ILE A 103 1.90 -19.59 7.36
CA ILE A 103 0.93 -20.68 7.29
C ILE A 103 1.57 -21.97 7.82
N GLN A 104 1.06 -22.52 8.92
CA GLN A 104 1.64 -23.71 9.55
C GLN A 104 1.36 -25.00 8.76
N ASN A 105 0.13 -25.15 8.26
CA ASN A 105 -0.27 -26.37 7.55
C ASN A 105 0.27 -26.37 6.12
N ILE A 106 0.94 -27.45 5.70
CA ILE A 106 1.58 -27.57 4.39
C ILE A 106 0.58 -27.63 3.24
N THR A 107 -0.58 -28.25 3.45
CA THR A 107 -1.63 -28.33 2.44
C THR A 107 -2.21 -26.94 2.16
N ASP A 108 -2.48 -26.17 3.23
CA ASP A 108 -2.97 -24.80 3.13
C ASP A 108 -1.95 -23.89 2.45
N ARG A 109 -0.64 -24.08 2.72
CA ARG A 109 0.43 -23.35 2.02
C ARG A 109 0.38 -23.59 0.52
N ASN A 110 0.35 -24.85 0.10
CA ASN A 110 0.35 -25.22 -1.31
C ASN A 110 -0.90 -24.66 -2.00
N THR A 111 -2.07 -24.85 -1.42
CA THR A 111 -3.32 -24.29 -1.94
C THR A 111 -3.25 -22.77 -2.08
N LYS A 112 -2.67 -22.08 -1.08
CA LYS A 112 -2.52 -20.62 -1.13
C LYS A 112 -1.54 -20.17 -2.20
N ILE A 113 -0.41 -20.86 -2.33
CA ILE A 113 0.60 -20.58 -3.37
C ILE A 113 -0.02 -20.78 -4.75
N ASP A 114 -0.68 -21.90 -5.00
CA ASP A 114 -1.31 -22.20 -6.28
C ASP A 114 -2.38 -21.17 -6.65
N TYR A 115 -3.21 -20.77 -5.66
CA TYR A 115 -4.18 -19.70 -5.84
C TYR A 115 -3.52 -18.38 -6.27
N LEU A 116 -2.42 -17.97 -5.58
CA LEU A 116 -1.73 -16.72 -5.90
C LEU A 116 -1.01 -16.78 -7.24
N ILE A 117 -0.39 -17.92 -7.57
CA ILE A 117 0.24 -18.13 -8.89
C ILE A 117 -0.79 -17.94 -10.00
N SER A 118 -1.92 -18.63 -9.92
CA SER A 118 -3.00 -18.52 -10.90
C SER A 118 -3.58 -17.09 -10.96
N ARG A 119 -3.85 -16.49 -9.79
CA ARG A 119 -4.48 -15.16 -9.70
C ARG A 119 -3.63 -14.05 -10.32
N PHE A 120 -2.29 -14.19 -10.25
CA PHE A 120 -1.32 -13.22 -10.75
C PHE A 120 -0.71 -13.62 -12.10
N GLU A 121 -1.12 -14.75 -12.68
CA GLU A 121 -0.62 -15.28 -13.96
C GLU A 121 0.91 -15.43 -13.94
N LEU A 122 1.42 -16.17 -12.95
CA LEU A 122 2.86 -16.32 -12.69
C LEU A 122 3.41 -17.67 -13.17
N ASP A 123 2.57 -18.56 -13.69
CA ASP A 123 2.90 -19.96 -14.03
C ASP A 123 4.16 -20.10 -14.91
N SER A 124 4.32 -19.22 -15.89
CA SER A 124 5.41 -19.30 -16.87
C SER A 124 6.78 -18.87 -16.33
N ILE A 125 6.84 -18.27 -15.14
CA ILE A 125 8.07 -17.66 -14.58
C ILE A 125 8.45 -18.17 -13.18
N LEU A 126 7.86 -19.28 -12.74
CA LEU A 126 8.06 -19.84 -11.38
C LEU A 126 9.53 -20.10 -11.03
N ASN A 127 10.30 -20.60 -12.00
CA ASN A 127 11.71 -20.96 -11.82
C ASN A 127 12.67 -19.80 -12.15
N VAL A 128 12.17 -18.60 -12.48
CA VAL A 128 13.01 -17.44 -12.75
C VAL A 128 13.43 -16.80 -11.44
N GLN A 129 14.72 -16.54 -11.27
CA GLN A 129 15.21 -15.79 -10.10
C GLN A 129 14.63 -14.38 -10.09
N ALA A 130 14.23 -13.91 -8.90
CA ALA A 130 13.51 -12.64 -8.75
C ALA A 130 14.28 -11.43 -9.26
N LYS A 131 15.62 -11.45 -9.26
CA LYS A 131 16.45 -10.39 -9.83
C LYS A 131 16.25 -10.20 -11.34
N PHE A 132 15.90 -11.27 -12.06
CA PHE A 132 15.71 -11.25 -13.53
C PHE A 132 14.28 -10.97 -13.97
N LEU A 133 13.33 -10.86 -13.04
CA LEU A 133 11.94 -10.50 -13.32
C LEU A 133 11.85 -9.06 -13.85
N SER A 134 10.88 -8.79 -14.74
CA SER A 134 10.53 -7.43 -15.15
C SER A 134 9.96 -6.62 -13.97
N GLY A 135 9.83 -5.30 -14.11
CA GLY A 135 9.25 -4.44 -13.07
C GLY A 135 7.84 -4.86 -12.68
N GLY A 136 6.98 -5.13 -13.67
CA GLY A 136 5.61 -5.61 -13.45
C GLY A 136 5.56 -6.99 -12.78
N GLN A 137 6.42 -7.92 -13.20
CA GLN A 137 6.52 -9.25 -12.59
C GLN A 137 7.00 -9.16 -11.12
N LYS A 138 7.96 -8.28 -10.81
CA LYS A 138 8.38 -8.01 -9.44
C LYS A 138 7.24 -7.44 -8.60
N LYS A 139 6.45 -6.51 -9.12
CA LYS A 139 5.27 -5.96 -8.41
C LYS A 139 4.23 -7.06 -8.16
N LYS A 140 3.90 -7.89 -9.16
CA LYS A 140 3.02 -9.06 -8.98
C LYS A 140 3.51 -9.97 -7.86
N LEU A 141 4.81 -10.32 -7.86
CA LEU A 141 5.42 -11.15 -6.82
C LEU A 141 5.26 -10.54 -5.42
N VAL A 142 5.64 -9.28 -5.23
CA VAL A 142 5.59 -8.63 -3.91
C VAL A 142 4.16 -8.49 -3.40
N ILE A 143 3.19 -8.18 -4.29
CA ILE A 143 1.77 -8.14 -3.90
C ILE A 143 1.28 -9.55 -3.53
N ALA A 144 1.63 -10.59 -4.30
CA ALA A 144 1.28 -11.97 -3.97
C ALA A 144 1.85 -12.40 -2.59
N MET A 145 3.11 -12.03 -2.31
CA MET A 145 3.73 -12.26 -0.99
C MET A 145 2.97 -11.52 0.13
N ALA A 146 2.58 -10.26 -0.08
CA ALA A 146 1.81 -9.48 0.90
C ALA A 146 0.41 -10.06 1.17
N LEU A 147 -0.18 -10.76 0.19
CA LEU A 147 -1.48 -11.43 0.30
C LEU A 147 -1.40 -12.85 0.92
N MET A 148 -0.20 -13.38 1.17
CA MET A 148 -0.02 -14.72 1.69
C MET A 148 -0.70 -14.93 3.05
N GLY A 149 -0.69 -13.92 3.91
CA GLY A 149 -1.28 -13.95 5.25
C GLY A 149 -2.77 -13.53 5.32
N ASP A 150 -3.49 -13.47 4.21
CA ASP A 150 -4.88 -12.99 4.13
C ASP A 150 -5.09 -11.66 4.86
N PRO A 151 -4.43 -10.59 4.40
CA PRO A 151 -4.51 -9.29 5.07
C PRO A 151 -5.93 -8.73 5.03
N LYS A 152 -6.27 -7.95 6.08
CA LYS A 152 -7.47 -7.12 6.15
C LYS A 152 -7.16 -5.66 5.78
N VAL A 153 -5.90 -5.28 5.92
CA VAL A 153 -5.37 -3.98 5.49
C VAL A 153 -4.18 -4.24 4.57
N LEU A 154 -4.18 -3.66 3.38
CA LEU A 154 -3.09 -3.75 2.43
C LEU A 154 -2.53 -2.34 2.16
N LEU A 155 -1.24 -2.16 2.39
CA LEU A 155 -0.52 -0.91 2.16
C LEU A 155 0.36 -1.06 0.93
N LEU A 156 0.16 -0.20 -0.09
CA LEU A 156 0.88 -0.23 -1.36
C LEU A 156 1.67 1.09 -1.54
N ASP A 157 3.00 0.99 -1.42
CA ASP A 157 3.88 2.16 -1.52
C ASP A 157 4.46 2.27 -2.94
N GLU A 158 4.05 3.33 -3.68
CA GLU A 158 4.45 3.61 -5.07
C GLU A 158 4.35 2.39 -5.99
N CYS A 159 3.15 1.77 -6.01
CA CYS A 159 2.94 0.53 -6.75
C CYS A 159 2.87 0.71 -8.27
N PHE A 160 2.63 1.91 -8.78
CA PHE A 160 2.55 2.23 -10.22
C PHE A 160 3.87 2.77 -10.78
N ALA A 161 4.84 3.11 -9.92
CA ALA A 161 6.08 3.75 -10.33
C ALA A 161 6.89 2.87 -11.30
N ALA A 162 7.40 3.48 -12.37
CA ALA A 162 8.27 2.85 -13.39
C ALA A 162 7.66 1.64 -14.09
N LEU A 163 6.33 1.60 -14.25
CA LEU A 163 5.61 0.57 -15.00
C LEU A 163 5.03 1.15 -16.30
N ASP A 164 4.83 0.28 -17.28
CA ASP A 164 4.13 0.62 -18.51
C ASP A 164 2.61 0.71 -18.29
N VAL A 165 1.92 1.38 -19.22
CA VAL A 165 0.47 1.67 -19.13
C VAL A 165 -0.38 0.40 -18.98
N MET A 166 -0.02 -0.69 -19.67
CA MET A 166 -0.78 -1.95 -19.61
C MET A 166 -0.63 -2.62 -18.23
N THR A 167 0.60 -2.62 -17.70
CA THR A 167 0.88 -3.15 -16.36
C THR A 167 0.16 -2.34 -15.28
N ILE A 168 0.11 -1.00 -15.40
CA ILE A 168 -0.63 -0.13 -14.47
C ILE A 168 -2.12 -0.50 -14.48
N LYS A 169 -2.75 -0.59 -15.66
CA LYS A 169 -4.18 -0.96 -15.77
C LYS A 169 -4.47 -2.30 -15.13
N MET A 170 -3.66 -3.32 -15.44
CA MET A 170 -3.80 -4.62 -14.83
C MET A 170 -3.71 -4.57 -13.29
N LEU A 171 -2.77 -3.79 -12.73
CA LEU A 171 -2.65 -3.62 -11.28
C LEU A 171 -3.85 -2.88 -10.68
N GLN A 172 -4.38 -1.87 -11.35
CA GLN A 172 -5.60 -1.16 -10.93
C GLN A 172 -6.79 -2.12 -10.86
N GLU A 173 -7.03 -2.92 -11.90
CA GLU A 173 -8.08 -3.93 -11.94
C GLU A 173 -7.89 -4.98 -10.84
N LEU A 174 -6.66 -5.44 -10.62
CA LEU A 174 -6.32 -6.36 -9.55
C LEU A 174 -6.64 -5.77 -8.17
N ILE A 175 -6.23 -4.53 -7.89
CA ILE A 175 -6.48 -3.85 -6.63
C ILE A 175 -7.98 -3.71 -6.35
N VAL A 176 -8.74 -3.25 -7.34
CA VAL A 176 -10.20 -3.14 -7.23
C VAL A 176 -10.86 -4.51 -7.00
N SER A 177 -10.42 -5.55 -7.70
CA SER A 177 -10.96 -6.90 -7.51
C SER A 177 -10.63 -7.48 -6.14
N LEU A 178 -9.43 -7.24 -5.60
CA LEU A 178 -9.06 -7.66 -4.25
C LEU A 178 -9.93 -7.00 -3.17
N GLN A 179 -10.23 -5.72 -3.33
CA GLN A 179 -11.15 -5.01 -2.44
C GLN A 179 -12.56 -5.60 -2.52
N ALA A 180 -13.10 -5.75 -3.74
CA ALA A 180 -14.47 -6.24 -3.95
C ALA A 180 -14.68 -7.70 -3.48
N GLU A 181 -13.74 -8.59 -3.80
CA GLU A 181 -13.86 -10.03 -3.51
C GLU A 181 -13.57 -10.37 -2.04
N LYS A 182 -12.62 -9.69 -1.42
CA LYS A 182 -12.10 -10.04 -0.08
C LYS A 182 -12.41 -9.03 1.01
N ASN A 183 -13.06 -7.91 0.67
CA ASN A 183 -13.34 -6.79 1.57
C ASN A 183 -12.07 -6.31 2.30
N ILE A 184 -10.95 -6.21 1.57
CA ILE A 184 -9.69 -5.71 2.08
C ILE A 184 -9.72 -4.18 2.03
N SER A 185 -9.37 -3.52 3.13
CA SER A 185 -9.11 -2.07 3.11
C SER A 185 -7.73 -1.83 2.52
N ILE A 186 -7.63 -1.01 1.48
CA ILE A 186 -6.38 -0.78 0.76
C ILE A 186 -5.97 0.68 0.90
N CYS A 187 -4.72 0.93 1.27
CA CYS A 187 -4.12 2.26 1.23
C CYS A 187 -3.02 2.28 0.18
N ILE A 188 -3.12 3.20 -0.78
CA ILE A 188 -2.15 3.35 -1.86
C ILE A 188 -1.52 4.72 -1.75
N CYS A 189 -0.19 4.82 -1.66
CA CYS A 189 0.48 6.07 -1.93
C CYS A 189 1.23 5.99 -3.27
N ASP A 190 1.01 7.01 -4.11
CA ASP A 190 1.71 7.14 -5.37
C ASP A 190 1.79 8.62 -5.76
N HIS A 191 2.75 8.95 -6.62
CA HIS A 191 2.90 10.29 -7.19
C HIS A 191 2.22 10.41 -8.57
N GLN A 192 1.82 9.28 -9.18
CA GLN A 192 1.07 9.24 -10.44
C GLN A 192 -0.42 9.48 -10.16
N ALA A 193 -0.80 10.76 -10.00
CA ALA A 193 -2.13 11.16 -9.55
C ALA A 193 -3.27 10.59 -10.40
N ARG A 194 -3.13 10.55 -11.75
CA ARG A 194 -4.17 10.04 -12.64
C ARG A 194 -4.43 8.57 -12.41
N ASP A 195 -3.36 7.78 -12.37
CA ASP A 195 -3.44 6.33 -12.21
C ASP A 195 -4.00 5.97 -10.83
N LEU A 196 -3.57 6.68 -9.78
CA LEU A 196 -4.08 6.47 -8.44
C LEU A 196 -5.56 6.84 -8.34
N LEU A 197 -5.96 8.02 -8.81
CA LEU A 197 -7.35 8.49 -8.70
C LEU A 197 -8.35 7.68 -9.54
N SER A 198 -7.88 6.89 -10.51
CA SER A 198 -8.76 6.03 -11.31
C SER A 198 -9.20 4.74 -10.60
N CYS A 199 -8.57 4.36 -9.49
CA CYS A 199 -8.84 3.10 -8.79
C CYS A 199 -9.13 3.25 -7.30
N VAL A 200 -9.29 4.47 -6.78
CA VAL A 200 -9.56 4.70 -5.36
C VAL A 200 -10.97 5.23 -5.13
N ASP A 201 -11.56 4.91 -3.98
CA ASP A 201 -12.86 5.42 -3.56
C ASP A 201 -12.72 6.85 -3.02
N VAL A 202 -11.72 7.06 -2.20
CA VAL A 202 -11.40 8.35 -1.55
C VAL A 202 -9.91 8.58 -1.62
N ALA A 203 -9.48 9.84 -1.69
CA ALA A 203 -8.08 10.16 -1.53
C ALA A 203 -7.87 11.34 -0.57
N ILE A 204 -6.65 11.42 -0.04
CA ILE A 204 -6.14 12.56 0.73
C ILE A 204 -4.97 13.18 -0.03
N VAL A 205 -4.85 14.49 0.08
CA VAL A 205 -3.71 15.26 -0.45
C VAL A 205 -2.89 15.77 0.73
N LEU A 206 -1.62 15.35 0.76
CA LEU A 206 -0.65 15.84 1.74
C LEU A 206 0.17 16.99 1.15
N SER A 207 0.31 18.04 1.91
CA SER A 207 1.20 19.16 1.61
C SER A 207 1.61 19.86 2.90
N ASN A 208 2.84 20.38 2.95
CA ASN A 208 3.35 21.10 4.12
C ASN A 208 3.10 20.36 5.44
N CYS A 209 3.44 19.06 5.49
CA CYS A 209 3.29 18.18 6.66
C CYS A 209 1.84 17.92 7.10
N LYS A 210 0.80 18.35 6.36
CA LYS A 210 -0.62 18.26 6.72
C LYS A 210 -1.44 17.58 5.64
N VAL A 211 -2.61 17.07 6.02
CA VAL A 211 -3.67 16.71 5.07
C VAL A 211 -4.43 18.00 4.73
N VAL A 212 -4.28 18.46 3.48
CA VAL A 212 -4.89 19.71 3.01
C VAL A 212 -6.23 19.49 2.32
N ALA A 213 -6.49 18.28 1.82
CA ALA A 213 -7.77 17.93 1.23
C ALA A 213 -8.07 16.44 1.39
N LYS A 214 -9.36 16.09 1.51
CA LYS A 214 -9.88 14.72 1.52
C LYS A 214 -11.21 14.69 0.76
N GLY A 215 -11.41 13.67 -0.08
CA GLY A 215 -12.66 13.48 -0.81
C GLY A 215 -12.56 12.41 -1.88
N THR A 216 -13.66 12.21 -2.61
CA THR A 216 -13.66 11.37 -3.81
C THR A 216 -12.76 12.00 -4.90
N PRO A 217 -12.29 11.21 -5.88
CA PRO A 217 -11.51 11.74 -6.99
C PRO A 217 -12.13 13.00 -7.64
N SER A 218 -13.43 12.98 -7.90
CA SER A 218 -14.17 14.12 -8.50
C SER A 218 -14.20 15.37 -7.60
N MET A 219 -14.31 15.19 -6.28
CA MET A 219 -14.26 16.31 -5.32
C MET A 219 -12.86 16.91 -5.28
N LEU A 220 -11.81 16.09 -5.24
CA LEU A 220 -10.43 16.56 -5.14
C LEU A 220 -9.96 17.34 -6.36
N ILE A 221 -10.35 16.93 -7.57
CA ILE A 221 -10.02 17.66 -8.81
C ILE A 221 -10.59 19.08 -8.79
N ASN A 222 -11.72 19.29 -8.14
CA ASN A 222 -12.38 20.59 -8.05
C ASN A 222 -11.99 21.38 -6.78
N ASN A 223 -11.26 20.77 -5.86
CA ASN A 223 -10.86 21.40 -4.60
C ASN A 223 -9.73 22.41 -4.83
N ALA A 224 -9.91 23.66 -4.38
CA ALA A 224 -8.95 24.75 -4.58
C ALA A 224 -7.61 24.50 -3.86
N GLU A 225 -7.64 23.95 -2.64
CA GLU A 225 -6.42 23.65 -1.87
C GLU A 225 -5.64 22.51 -2.50
N ALA A 226 -6.32 21.45 -2.96
CA ALA A 226 -5.69 20.33 -3.65
C ALA A 226 -5.06 20.76 -4.99
N LYS A 227 -5.72 21.65 -5.74
CA LYS A 227 -5.15 22.25 -6.97
C LYS A 227 -3.88 23.04 -6.67
N THR A 228 -3.93 23.92 -5.70
CA THR A 228 -2.78 24.76 -5.32
C THR A 228 -1.64 23.94 -4.77
N ALA A 229 -1.94 22.93 -3.94
CA ALA A 229 -0.93 22.15 -3.24
C ALA A 229 -0.27 21.06 -4.11
N TYR A 230 -0.98 20.52 -5.11
CA TYR A 230 -0.50 19.34 -5.81
C TYR A 230 -0.87 19.25 -7.31
N PHE A 231 -2.15 19.42 -7.69
CA PHE A 231 -2.59 19.12 -9.05
C PHE A 231 -2.23 20.20 -10.10
N GLY A 232 -2.16 21.46 -9.69
CA GLY A 232 -2.14 22.59 -10.62
C GLY A 232 -3.51 22.91 -11.23
N SER A 233 -3.64 24.06 -11.87
CA SER A 233 -4.92 24.57 -12.37
C SER A 233 -5.48 23.81 -13.57
N SER A 234 -4.63 23.12 -14.35
CA SER A 234 -5.01 22.44 -15.60
C SER A 234 -5.21 20.93 -15.46
N PHE A 235 -5.10 20.36 -14.27
CA PHE A 235 -5.22 18.91 -14.05
C PHE A 235 -6.64 18.41 -14.33
N LYS A 236 -6.74 17.33 -15.13
CA LYS A 236 -7.98 16.60 -15.43
C LYS A 236 -7.73 15.11 -15.34
N ILE A 237 -8.72 14.36 -14.89
CA ILE A 237 -8.80 12.91 -15.09
C ILE A 237 -9.66 12.73 -16.34
N ASN A 238 -9.11 12.11 -17.35
CA ASN A 238 -9.86 11.77 -18.57
C ASN A 238 -10.62 10.50 -18.32
#